data_c795bb94a99c17e4401d721f3071ee7f
#
_entry.id   c795bb94a99c17e4401d721f3071ee7f
#
_cell.length_a   1.000
_cell.length_b   1.000
_cell.length_c   1.000
_cell.angle_alpha   90.00
_cell.angle_beta   90.00
_cell.angle_gamma   90.00
#
_symmetry.space_group_name_H-M   'P 1'
#
loop_
_entity.id
_entity.type
_entity.pdbx_description
1 polymer ?
#
loop_
_entity_poly.entity_id
_entity_poly.type
_entity_poly.pdbx_seq_one_letter_code
_entity_poly.pdbx_strand_id
1 'polypeptide(L)'
;TEAAAFLSTGQIMFEEMAFLGALAKFGMGMIHGDGNTRQCMATAVAAYKESFGFDAPPFTYADFEESDVLVFIGGNPCIAHPIMWQRVLKNQRQPEIIVVDPRTTETAMAATQHYAIKPKSDLTLLYGLAHLIIRDGGVDKTFVEASTSGFEEFAGFVAAFTPERVCTETGLSTEHLNHFAQTIIKGTPRVSFWWTMGVNQGHQATRTAQAIINLALMTGNIGKPGTGANSITGQCNAMGSRLFSNTTNLLGGHDFRNAAHREKIAKATGIPVERIPDRPSLAYDQIIQAADAGTVKAIWFVATNPSHSWIDQNEMNRILDKLDFLVVQDMYCSTETAKRAHLVLPAAGWGEKEGCFINSERRIGYSPKVRRAPGQALAD
;
A
#
# COMPACT_ATOMS: atom_id res chain seq x y z
N THR A 1 8.07 -27.53 -0.88
CA THR A 1 8.10 -27.76 0.57
C THR A 1 7.35 -26.65 1.33
N GLU A 2 6.70 -27.02 2.41
CA GLU A 2 6.03 -26.10 3.36
C GLU A 2 6.95 -25.68 4.51
N ALA A 3 8.04 -26.43 4.71
CA ALA A 3 8.97 -26.18 5.81
C ALA A 3 9.93 -25.02 5.57
N ALA A 4 9.94 -24.42 4.37
CA ALA A 4 10.78 -23.28 4.05
C ALA A 4 9.94 -22.16 3.43
N ALA A 5 10.29 -20.91 3.78
CA ALA A 5 9.66 -19.70 3.28
C ALA A 5 10.70 -18.65 2.92
N PHE A 6 10.32 -17.67 2.07
CA PHE A 6 11.07 -16.44 1.89
C PHE A 6 10.23 -15.21 2.23
N LEU A 7 10.89 -14.18 2.74
CA LEU A 7 10.29 -12.88 3.05
C LEU A 7 11.13 -11.77 2.46
N SER A 8 10.55 -11.03 1.53
CA SER A 8 11.23 -10.00 0.74
C SER A 8 10.71 -8.61 1.03
N THR A 9 11.04 -7.66 0.18
CA THR A 9 10.68 -6.25 0.29
C THR A 9 10.14 -5.69 -1.02
N GLY A 10 9.43 -4.57 -0.95
CA GLY A 10 9.05 -3.76 -2.12
C GLY A 10 10.12 -2.74 -2.55
N GLN A 11 11.38 -2.94 -2.18
CA GLN A 11 12.45 -1.96 -2.43
C GLN A 11 13.54 -2.46 -3.39
N ILE A 12 13.61 -3.75 -3.67
CA ILE A 12 14.52 -4.30 -4.71
C ILE A 12 13.94 -4.08 -6.10
N MET A 13 14.74 -4.30 -7.14
CA MET A 13 14.33 -4.12 -8.53
C MET A 13 13.27 -5.15 -8.92
N PHE A 14 12.40 -4.85 -9.88
CA PHE A 14 11.30 -5.78 -10.16
C PHE A 14 11.77 -7.07 -10.82
N GLU A 15 12.86 -7.04 -11.59
CA GLU A 15 13.51 -8.22 -12.15
C GLU A 15 14.00 -9.17 -11.04
N GLU A 16 14.60 -8.60 -10.00
CA GLU A 16 15.05 -9.37 -8.82
C GLU A 16 13.85 -9.99 -8.08
N MET A 17 12.77 -9.24 -7.90
CA MET A 17 11.54 -9.77 -7.28
C MET A 17 10.95 -10.92 -8.08
N ALA A 18 10.87 -10.76 -9.39
CA ALA A 18 10.32 -11.78 -10.27
C ALA A 18 11.19 -13.05 -10.28
N PHE A 19 12.51 -12.87 -10.35
CA PHE A 19 13.46 -13.98 -10.34
C PHE A 19 13.48 -14.69 -8.99
N LEU A 20 13.56 -13.95 -7.87
CA LEU A 20 13.50 -14.50 -6.52
C LEU A 20 12.25 -15.36 -6.33
N GLY A 21 11.08 -14.82 -6.67
CA GLY A 21 9.82 -15.55 -6.51
C GLY A 21 9.73 -16.78 -7.42
N ALA A 22 10.24 -16.70 -8.65
CA ALA A 22 10.31 -17.85 -9.56
C ALA A 22 11.32 -18.89 -9.07
N LEU A 23 12.52 -18.49 -8.66
CA LEU A 23 13.54 -19.37 -8.11
C LEU A 23 13.03 -20.11 -6.87
N ALA A 24 12.51 -19.38 -5.90
CA ALA A 24 12.03 -19.95 -4.65
C ALA A 24 10.86 -20.91 -4.88
N LYS A 25 9.84 -20.51 -5.64
CA LYS A 25 8.62 -21.31 -5.82
C LYS A 25 8.74 -22.38 -6.88
N PHE A 26 9.24 -22.03 -8.07
CA PHE A 26 9.27 -22.95 -9.22
C PHE A 26 10.56 -23.77 -9.25
N GLY A 27 11.69 -23.18 -8.82
CA GLY A 27 12.99 -23.85 -8.77
C GLY A 27 13.16 -24.70 -7.51
N MET A 28 13.04 -24.09 -6.32
CA MET A 28 13.30 -24.75 -5.03
C MET A 28 12.06 -25.44 -4.45
N GLY A 29 10.86 -25.22 -5.00
CA GLY A 29 9.62 -25.81 -4.56
C GLY A 29 9.11 -25.27 -3.21
N MET A 30 9.50 -24.06 -2.83
CA MET A 30 8.92 -23.36 -1.68
C MET A 30 7.48 -22.94 -2.01
N ILE A 31 6.55 -23.19 -1.10
CA ILE A 31 5.17 -22.76 -1.27
C ILE A 31 4.98 -21.35 -0.70
N HIS A 32 5.62 -21.09 0.44
CA HIS A 32 5.42 -19.88 1.20
C HIS A 32 6.44 -18.79 0.85
N GLY A 33 5.92 -17.60 0.58
CA GLY A 33 6.70 -16.39 0.39
C GLY A 33 5.81 -15.16 0.36
N ASP A 34 6.22 -14.10 1.05
CA ASP A 34 5.55 -12.81 1.08
C ASP A 34 6.60 -11.69 1.15
N GLY A 35 6.16 -10.45 1.26
CA GLY A 35 7.03 -9.30 1.37
C GLY A 35 6.54 -8.32 2.45
N ASN A 36 7.43 -7.45 2.92
CA ASN A 36 7.10 -6.44 3.93
C ASN A 36 6.10 -5.38 3.41
N THR A 37 5.82 -5.34 2.11
CA THR A 37 4.69 -4.59 1.54
C THR A 37 3.34 -5.02 2.11
N ARG A 38 3.24 -6.25 2.64
CA ARG A 38 2.07 -6.72 3.39
C ARG A 38 1.75 -5.83 4.58
N GLN A 39 2.75 -5.43 5.33
CA GLN A 39 2.61 -4.57 6.51
C GLN A 39 2.45 -3.08 6.14
N CYS A 40 2.75 -2.71 4.89
CA CYS A 40 2.77 -1.34 4.40
C CYS A 40 1.41 -0.96 3.77
N MET A 41 0.99 -1.67 2.72
CA MET A 41 -0.10 -1.21 1.84
C MET A 41 -1.10 -2.30 1.44
N ALA A 42 -1.09 -3.46 2.08
CA ALA A 42 -2.07 -4.51 1.80
C ALA A 42 -3.52 -4.03 1.98
N THR A 43 -3.75 -3.10 2.89
CA THR A 43 -5.02 -2.40 3.09
C THR A 43 -5.53 -1.74 1.80
N ALA A 44 -4.68 -0.93 1.14
CA ALA A 44 -5.07 -0.28 -0.11
C ALA A 44 -5.34 -1.30 -1.23
N VAL A 45 -4.51 -2.37 -1.31
CA VAL A 45 -4.72 -3.48 -2.26
C VAL A 45 -6.09 -4.14 -2.04
N ALA A 46 -6.43 -4.47 -0.80
CA ALA A 46 -7.71 -5.07 -0.46
C ALA A 46 -8.88 -4.12 -0.79
N ALA A 47 -8.78 -2.86 -0.37
CA ALA A 47 -9.81 -1.85 -0.63
C ALA A 47 -10.06 -1.65 -2.13
N TYR A 48 -9.01 -1.54 -2.96
CA TYR A 48 -9.16 -1.40 -4.41
C TYR A 48 -9.76 -2.66 -5.04
N LYS A 49 -9.31 -3.86 -4.65
CA LYS A 49 -9.87 -5.11 -5.19
C LYS A 49 -11.34 -5.28 -4.84
N GLU A 50 -11.75 -4.95 -3.62
CA GLU A 50 -13.14 -5.03 -3.19
C GLU A 50 -14.01 -3.96 -3.87
N SER A 51 -13.47 -2.74 -4.10
CA SER A 51 -14.23 -1.63 -4.69
C SER A 51 -14.24 -1.64 -6.22
N PHE A 52 -13.13 -2.01 -6.89
CA PHE A 52 -12.96 -1.90 -8.34
C PHE A 52 -12.74 -3.24 -9.05
N GLY A 53 -12.61 -4.34 -8.31
CA GLY A 53 -12.30 -5.67 -8.85
C GLY A 53 -10.83 -5.89 -9.17
N PHE A 54 -9.96 -4.88 -9.08
CA PHE A 54 -8.53 -4.98 -9.33
C PHE A 54 -7.72 -4.00 -8.48
N ASP A 55 -6.41 -4.22 -8.38
CA ASP A 55 -5.50 -3.40 -7.60
C ASP A 55 -4.74 -2.42 -8.50
N ALA A 56 -5.26 -1.21 -8.65
CA ALA A 56 -4.55 -0.12 -9.31
C ALA A 56 -4.97 1.24 -8.73
N PRO A 57 -4.05 2.01 -8.15
CA PRO A 57 -4.31 3.39 -7.80
C PRO A 57 -4.69 4.19 -9.05
N PRO A 58 -5.78 4.98 -9.03
CA PRO A 58 -6.33 5.61 -10.24
C PRO A 58 -5.66 6.92 -10.64
N PHE A 59 -4.47 7.25 -10.13
CA PHE A 59 -3.84 8.55 -10.29
C PHE A 59 -2.57 8.55 -11.15
N THR A 60 -2.19 9.75 -11.58
CA THR A 60 -0.85 10.12 -12.05
C THR A 60 -0.30 11.27 -11.21
N TYR A 61 0.99 11.58 -11.31
CA TYR A 61 1.56 12.72 -10.59
C TYR A 61 1.06 14.08 -11.11
N ALA A 62 0.51 14.13 -12.32
CA ALA A 62 -0.13 15.33 -12.85
C ALA A 62 -1.38 15.72 -12.04
N ASP A 63 -2.06 14.77 -11.40
CA ASP A 63 -3.26 15.06 -10.62
C ASP A 63 -3.00 16.00 -9.43
N PHE A 64 -1.79 16.00 -8.87
CA PHE A 64 -1.40 16.99 -7.86
C PHE A 64 -1.42 18.43 -8.39
N GLU A 65 -1.15 18.62 -9.69
CA GLU A 65 -1.09 19.94 -10.36
C GLU A 65 -2.46 20.37 -10.90
N GLU A 66 -3.42 19.45 -10.97
CA GLU A 66 -4.73 19.62 -11.63
C GLU A 66 -5.91 19.73 -10.66
N SER A 67 -5.73 19.36 -9.37
CA SER A 67 -6.80 19.37 -8.37
C SER A 67 -7.17 20.80 -7.95
N ASP A 68 -8.45 21.04 -7.66
CA ASP A 68 -8.95 22.23 -6.97
C ASP A 68 -8.93 22.04 -5.45
N VAL A 69 -9.08 20.78 -4.98
CA VAL A 69 -9.01 20.38 -3.57
C VAL A 69 -8.13 19.16 -3.43
N LEU A 70 -7.12 19.25 -2.57
CA LEU A 70 -6.23 18.13 -2.21
C LEU A 70 -6.48 17.74 -0.76
N VAL A 71 -6.96 16.53 -0.52
CA VAL A 71 -7.25 16.02 0.83
C VAL A 71 -6.22 14.97 1.21
N PHE A 72 -5.36 15.27 2.18
CA PHE A 72 -4.37 14.33 2.72
C PHE A 72 -4.85 13.74 4.04
N ILE A 73 -4.94 12.41 4.14
CA ILE A 73 -5.46 11.69 5.29
C ILE A 73 -4.39 10.74 5.83
N GLY A 74 -3.94 10.96 7.06
CA GLY A 74 -2.94 10.12 7.72
C GLY A 74 -1.63 10.04 6.94
N GLY A 75 -1.15 11.17 6.41
CA GLY A 75 0.05 11.27 5.60
C GLY A 75 0.78 12.59 5.76
N ASN A 76 2.12 12.55 5.69
CA ASN A 76 2.98 13.72 5.75
C ASN A 76 3.88 13.83 4.50
N PRO A 77 3.31 14.11 3.31
CA PRO A 77 4.06 14.14 2.05
C PRO A 77 5.17 15.20 2.00
N CYS A 78 5.10 16.28 2.77
CA CYS A 78 6.21 17.24 2.89
C CYS A 78 7.52 16.56 3.25
N ILE A 79 7.47 15.55 4.13
CA ILE A 79 8.66 14.83 4.62
C ILE A 79 8.82 13.48 3.91
N ALA A 80 7.75 12.68 3.83
CA ALA A 80 7.83 11.30 3.33
C ALA A 80 7.86 11.21 1.80
N HIS A 81 7.33 12.20 1.09
CA HIS A 81 7.21 12.22 -0.37
C HIS A 81 7.55 13.61 -0.95
N PRO A 82 8.78 14.14 -0.73
CA PRO A 82 9.11 15.53 -1.07
C PRO A 82 8.97 15.84 -2.56
N ILE A 83 9.21 14.87 -3.44
CA ILE A 83 9.05 15.05 -4.89
C ILE A 83 7.56 15.19 -5.27
N MET A 84 6.67 14.41 -4.64
CA MET A 84 5.22 14.58 -4.82
C MET A 84 4.76 15.93 -4.26
N TRP A 85 5.30 16.34 -3.10
CA TRP A 85 4.98 17.65 -2.53
C TRP A 85 5.36 18.81 -3.45
N GLN A 86 6.49 18.72 -4.15
CA GLN A 86 6.86 19.70 -5.17
C GLN A 86 5.84 19.79 -6.31
N ARG A 87 5.12 18.70 -6.63
CA ARG A 87 4.02 18.73 -7.60
C ARG A 87 2.82 19.51 -7.05
N VAL A 88 2.49 19.33 -5.77
CA VAL A 88 1.46 20.15 -5.10
C VAL A 88 1.79 21.64 -5.21
N LEU A 89 3.05 22.03 -4.94
CA LEU A 89 3.50 23.43 -5.03
C LEU A 89 3.49 23.99 -6.47
N LYS A 90 3.50 23.15 -7.49
CA LYS A 90 3.38 23.56 -8.90
C LYS A 90 1.94 23.77 -9.35
N ASN A 91 0.96 23.42 -8.54
CA ASN A 91 -0.44 23.58 -8.90
C ASN A 91 -0.81 25.06 -9.02
N GLN A 92 -1.11 25.50 -10.25
CA GLN A 92 -1.46 26.90 -10.56
C GLN A 92 -2.93 27.25 -10.27
N ARG A 93 -3.72 26.25 -9.85
CA ARG A 93 -5.14 26.43 -9.55
C ARG A 93 -5.39 26.97 -8.13
N GLN A 94 -4.31 27.19 -7.37
CA GLN A 94 -4.38 27.62 -5.96
C GLN A 94 -5.31 26.71 -5.13
N PRO A 95 -5.01 25.40 -5.05
CA PRO A 95 -5.92 24.42 -4.46
C PRO A 95 -6.14 24.67 -2.97
N GLU A 96 -7.34 24.31 -2.50
CA GLU A 96 -7.54 24.08 -1.07
C GLU A 96 -6.79 22.81 -0.66
N ILE A 97 -5.90 22.93 0.33
CA ILE A 97 -5.13 21.82 0.86
C ILE A 97 -5.69 21.46 2.25
N ILE A 98 -6.36 20.33 2.32
CA ILE A 98 -6.96 19.81 3.55
C ILE A 98 -6.08 18.70 4.10
N VAL A 99 -5.76 18.76 5.40
CA VAL A 99 -5.03 17.70 6.10
C VAL A 99 -5.88 17.17 7.25
N VAL A 100 -6.04 15.84 7.28
CA VAL A 100 -6.66 15.10 8.40
C VAL A 100 -5.55 14.31 9.08
N ASP A 101 -5.11 14.78 10.23
CA ASP A 101 -4.05 14.15 11.02
C ASP A 101 -4.19 14.61 12.50
N PRO A 102 -4.06 13.72 13.49
CA PRO A 102 -4.12 14.12 14.91
C PRO A 102 -2.98 15.07 15.31
N ARG A 103 -1.89 15.12 14.54
CA ARG A 103 -0.73 15.97 14.79
C ARG A 103 -0.67 17.12 13.79
N THR A 104 -0.14 18.26 14.23
CA THR A 104 0.26 19.35 13.33
C THR A 104 1.59 18.98 12.68
N THR A 105 1.53 18.23 11.58
CA THR A 105 2.69 17.81 10.78
C THR A 105 3.15 18.95 9.87
N GLU A 106 4.31 18.80 9.21
CA GLU A 106 4.80 19.77 8.23
C GLU A 106 3.81 19.97 7.07
N THR A 107 3.11 18.92 6.66
CA THR A 107 2.04 19.02 5.67
C THR A 107 0.84 19.79 6.24
N ALA A 108 0.48 19.57 7.50
CA ALA A 108 -0.60 20.32 8.16
C ALA A 108 -0.25 21.79 8.35
N MET A 109 1.03 22.13 8.62
CA MET A 109 1.50 23.52 8.70
C MET A 109 1.43 24.24 7.35
N ALA A 110 1.56 23.51 6.23
CA ALA A 110 1.46 24.05 4.88
C ALA A 110 0.04 23.99 4.28
N ALA A 111 -0.91 23.41 5.01
CA ALA A 111 -2.30 23.27 4.57
C ALA A 111 -3.09 24.55 4.71
N THR A 112 -4.12 24.71 3.88
CA THR A 112 -5.13 25.76 4.06
C THR A 112 -6.07 25.43 5.23
N GLN A 113 -6.29 24.13 5.47
CA GLN A 113 -7.14 23.63 6.56
C GLN A 113 -6.55 22.36 7.19
N HIS A 114 -6.50 22.34 8.52
CA HIS A 114 -6.07 21.17 9.30
C HIS A 114 -7.20 20.71 10.24
N TYR A 115 -7.63 19.48 10.07
CA TYR A 115 -8.61 18.82 10.93
C TYR A 115 -7.91 17.82 11.86
N ALA A 116 -7.58 18.27 13.07
CA ALA A 116 -6.96 17.44 14.11
C ALA A 116 -8.02 16.57 14.78
N ILE A 117 -8.18 15.35 14.29
CA ILE A 117 -9.15 14.40 14.82
C ILE A 117 -8.54 13.52 15.93
N LYS A 118 -9.37 12.99 16.81
CA LYS A 118 -8.94 11.96 17.76
C LYS A 118 -8.40 10.74 17.02
N PRO A 119 -7.29 10.13 17.45
CA PRO A 119 -6.78 8.90 16.85
C PRO A 119 -7.86 7.81 16.74
N LYS A 120 -7.89 7.06 15.63
CA LYS A 120 -8.86 6.00 15.32
C LYS A 120 -10.28 6.46 14.95
N SER A 121 -10.52 7.75 14.79
CA SER A 121 -11.84 8.29 14.42
C SER A 121 -11.99 8.63 12.94
N ASP A 122 -11.01 8.28 12.11
CA ASP A 122 -11.00 8.55 10.67
C ASP A 122 -12.25 8.01 9.97
N LEU A 123 -12.62 6.77 10.26
CA LEU A 123 -13.79 6.12 9.63
C LEU A 123 -15.10 6.84 10.00
N THR A 124 -15.26 7.26 11.25
CA THR A 124 -16.43 8.05 11.70
C THR A 124 -16.49 9.39 10.97
N LEU A 125 -15.35 10.09 10.82
CA LEU A 125 -15.29 11.33 10.04
C LEU A 125 -15.75 11.11 8.59
N LEU A 126 -15.19 10.11 7.91
CA LEU A 126 -15.48 9.84 6.49
C LEU A 126 -16.94 9.46 6.25
N TYR A 127 -17.54 8.66 7.13
CA TYR A 127 -18.97 8.35 7.06
C TYR A 127 -19.84 9.56 7.38
N GLY A 128 -19.41 10.42 8.30
CA GLY A 128 -20.08 11.70 8.56
C GLY A 128 -20.02 12.66 7.38
N LEU A 129 -18.87 12.74 6.71
CA LEU A 129 -18.77 13.51 5.46
C LEU A 129 -19.69 12.95 4.37
N ALA A 130 -19.77 11.63 4.22
CA ALA A 130 -20.70 11.00 3.28
C ALA A 130 -22.16 11.36 3.61
N HIS A 131 -22.54 11.29 4.90
CA HIS A 131 -23.86 11.72 5.36
C HIS A 131 -24.17 13.17 4.98
N LEU A 132 -23.24 14.10 5.24
CA LEU A 132 -23.41 15.51 4.92
C LEU A 132 -23.47 15.78 3.42
N ILE A 133 -22.63 15.11 2.62
CA ILE A 133 -22.65 15.21 1.16
C ILE A 133 -24.02 14.77 0.60
N ILE A 134 -24.60 13.69 1.13
CA ILE A 134 -25.94 13.24 0.74
C ILE A 134 -27.00 14.26 1.16
N ARG A 135 -26.97 14.71 2.40
CA ARG A 135 -27.91 15.69 2.94
C ARG A 135 -27.91 17.00 2.14
N ASP A 136 -26.73 17.46 1.75
CA ASP A 136 -26.54 18.78 1.12
C ASP A 136 -26.60 18.70 -0.43
N GLY A 137 -26.95 17.54 -0.97
CA GLY A 137 -27.16 17.35 -2.42
C GLY A 137 -25.86 17.31 -3.25
N GLY A 138 -24.71 16.99 -2.62
CA GLY A 138 -23.41 16.93 -3.28
C GLY A 138 -23.12 15.61 -4.04
N VAL A 139 -24.12 14.72 -4.18
CA VAL A 139 -23.96 13.45 -4.90
C VAL A 139 -24.07 13.67 -6.41
N ASP A 140 -23.09 13.21 -7.18
CA ASP A 140 -23.17 13.11 -8.64
C ASP A 140 -24.04 11.90 -9.02
N LYS A 141 -25.36 12.13 -9.06
CA LYS A 141 -26.36 11.07 -9.33
C LYS A 141 -26.12 10.38 -10.67
N THR A 142 -25.74 11.15 -11.70
CA THR A 142 -25.49 10.61 -13.04
C THR A 142 -24.33 9.63 -13.03
N PHE A 143 -23.23 10.00 -12.34
CA PHE A 143 -22.08 9.10 -12.20
C PHE A 143 -22.42 7.87 -11.34
N VAL A 144 -23.09 8.08 -10.22
CA VAL A 144 -23.47 6.99 -9.28
C VAL A 144 -24.36 5.96 -9.98
N GLU A 145 -25.40 6.39 -10.70
CA GLU A 145 -26.32 5.50 -11.43
C GLU A 145 -25.63 4.74 -12.57
N ALA A 146 -24.72 5.40 -13.29
CA ALA A 146 -24.05 4.80 -14.44
C ALA A 146 -22.88 3.87 -14.08
N SER A 147 -22.21 4.10 -12.93
CA SER A 147 -20.88 3.53 -12.67
C SER A 147 -20.72 2.83 -11.32
N THR A 148 -21.76 2.81 -10.49
CA THR A 148 -21.66 2.22 -9.14
C THR A 148 -22.84 1.30 -8.84
N SER A 149 -22.73 0.55 -7.74
CA SER A 149 -23.83 -0.25 -7.17
C SER A 149 -23.86 -0.11 -5.65
N GLY A 150 -25.01 -0.36 -5.02
CA GLY A 150 -25.15 -0.36 -3.56
C GLY A 150 -25.21 1.03 -2.92
N PHE A 151 -25.46 2.11 -3.69
CA PHE A 151 -25.50 3.47 -3.16
C PHE A 151 -26.63 3.66 -2.13
N GLU A 152 -27.82 3.14 -2.38
CA GLU A 152 -28.98 3.30 -1.47
C GLU A 152 -28.74 2.60 -0.12
N GLU A 153 -28.12 1.41 -0.14
CA GLU A 153 -27.74 0.70 1.08
C GLU A 153 -26.68 1.49 1.85
N PHE A 154 -25.69 2.04 1.14
CA PHE A 154 -24.65 2.87 1.73
C PHE A 154 -25.25 4.16 2.33
N ALA A 155 -26.14 4.83 1.62
CA ALA A 155 -26.83 6.03 2.10
C ALA A 155 -27.62 5.75 3.39
N GLY A 156 -28.36 4.62 3.43
CA GLY A 156 -29.05 4.16 4.63
C GLY A 156 -28.11 3.88 5.80
N PHE A 157 -26.97 3.29 5.54
CA PHE A 157 -25.96 3.00 6.56
C PHE A 157 -25.34 4.27 7.15
N VAL A 158 -24.92 5.23 6.31
CA VAL A 158 -24.27 6.46 6.80
C VAL A 158 -25.22 7.45 7.45
N ALA A 159 -26.53 7.28 7.31
CA ALA A 159 -27.55 8.09 7.99
C ALA A 159 -27.37 8.08 9.52
N ALA A 160 -26.81 7.00 10.09
CA ALA A 160 -26.52 6.90 11.53
C ALA A 160 -25.31 7.73 11.99
N PHE A 161 -24.54 8.30 11.07
CA PHE A 161 -23.36 9.14 11.38
C PHE A 161 -23.75 10.61 11.34
N THR A 162 -24.62 10.99 12.28
CA THR A 162 -25.09 12.38 12.41
C THR A 162 -23.95 13.33 12.82
N PRO A 163 -24.05 14.63 12.52
CA PRO A 163 -23.04 15.61 12.93
C PRO A 163 -22.70 15.55 14.41
N GLU A 164 -23.69 15.35 15.30
CA GLU A 164 -23.50 15.28 16.75
C GLU A 164 -22.63 14.09 17.15
N ARG A 165 -22.90 12.92 16.57
CA ARG A 165 -22.11 11.70 16.77
C ARG A 165 -20.69 11.91 16.28
N VAL A 166 -20.53 12.41 15.05
CA VAL A 166 -19.22 12.63 14.43
C VAL A 166 -18.39 13.62 15.26
N CYS A 167 -18.96 14.74 15.68
CA CYS A 167 -18.28 15.72 16.52
C CYS A 167 -17.83 15.11 17.85
N THR A 168 -18.69 14.31 18.49
CA THR A 168 -18.37 13.63 19.76
C THR A 168 -17.21 12.64 19.61
N GLU A 169 -17.23 11.82 18.56
CA GLU A 169 -16.23 10.77 18.33
C GLU A 169 -14.90 11.35 17.81
N THR A 170 -14.95 12.35 16.93
CA THR A 170 -13.74 12.94 16.29
C THR A 170 -13.11 14.07 17.09
N GLY A 171 -13.91 14.78 17.88
CA GLY A 171 -13.51 16.01 18.57
C GLY A 171 -13.59 17.28 17.72
N LEU A 172 -14.09 17.19 16.48
CA LEU A 172 -14.31 18.36 15.62
C LEU A 172 -15.56 19.13 16.05
N SER A 173 -15.60 20.42 15.75
CA SER A 173 -16.83 21.22 15.86
C SER A 173 -17.77 20.96 14.67
N THR A 174 -19.06 21.21 14.85
CA THR A 174 -20.05 21.13 13.77
C THR A 174 -19.72 22.08 12.62
N GLU A 175 -19.16 23.24 12.94
CA GLU A 175 -18.71 24.20 11.93
C GLU A 175 -17.58 23.65 11.08
N HIS A 176 -16.53 23.07 11.68
CA HIS A 176 -15.43 22.44 10.99
C HIS A 176 -15.91 21.28 10.10
N LEU A 177 -16.80 20.45 10.61
CA LEU A 177 -17.33 19.30 9.87
C LEU A 177 -18.15 19.75 8.64
N ASN A 178 -19.04 20.73 8.80
CA ASN A 178 -19.82 21.30 7.69
C ASN A 178 -18.92 22.00 6.69
N HIS A 179 -17.93 22.77 7.15
CA HIS A 179 -16.98 23.44 6.27
C HIS A 179 -16.23 22.45 5.41
N PHE A 180 -15.75 21.34 5.98
CA PHE A 180 -15.07 20.28 5.23
C PHE A 180 -16.00 19.68 4.15
N ALA A 181 -17.23 19.31 4.51
CA ALA A 181 -18.18 18.77 3.54
C ALA A 181 -18.46 19.78 2.41
N GLN A 182 -18.67 21.06 2.72
CA GLN A 182 -18.92 22.10 1.73
C GLN A 182 -17.72 22.35 0.81
N THR A 183 -16.48 22.25 1.31
CA THR A 183 -15.27 22.38 0.48
C THR A 183 -15.19 21.30 -0.60
N ILE A 184 -15.70 20.10 -0.31
CA ILE A 184 -15.72 18.99 -1.28
C ILE A 184 -16.79 19.15 -2.36
N ILE A 185 -17.94 19.79 -2.05
CA ILE A 185 -19.10 19.77 -2.97
C ILE A 185 -19.43 21.11 -3.61
N LYS A 186 -19.06 22.24 -2.99
CA LYS A 186 -19.46 23.56 -3.46
C LYS A 186 -18.76 23.91 -4.77
N GLY A 187 -19.55 24.12 -5.83
CA GLY A 187 -19.03 24.47 -7.15
C GLY A 187 -18.46 23.27 -7.94
N THR A 188 -18.73 22.03 -7.50
CA THR A 188 -18.26 20.79 -8.15
C THR A 188 -16.75 20.79 -8.43
N PRO A 189 -15.90 20.96 -7.38
CA PRO A 189 -14.46 21.01 -7.55
C PRO A 189 -13.88 19.66 -7.97
N ARG A 190 -12.69 19.68 -8.56
CA ARG A 190 -11.88 18.47 -8.74
C ARG A 190 -11.22 18.14 -7.41
N VAL A 191 -11.71 17.11 -6.74
CA VAL A 191 -11.20 16.67 -5.45
C VAL A 191 -10.36 15.41 -5.63
N SER A 192 -9.12 15.44 -5.13
CA SER A 192 -8.32 14.24 -4.99
C SER A 192 -8.02 13.93 -3.53
N PHE A 193 -8.31 12.70 -3.14
CA PHE A 193 -8.04 12.17 -1.81
C PHE A 193 -6.74 11.37 -1.82
N TRP A 194 -5.87 11.63 -0.86
CA TRP A 194 -4.55 11.03 -0.75
C TRP A 194 -4.34 10.48 0.64
N TRP A 195 -3.97 9.21 0.76
CA TRP A 195 -3.68 8.62 2.06
C TRP A 195 -2.41 7.77 2.05
N THR A 196 -1.82 7.58 3.23
CA THR A 196 -0.66 6.72 3.43
C THR A 196 -0.83 5.82 4.66
N MET A 197 0.20 5.62 5.44
CA MET A 197 0.26 4.65 6.52
C MET A 197 -0.67 4.96 7.69
N GLY A 198 -1.05 6.21 7.94
CA GLY A 198 -2.03 6.55 8.97
C GLY A 198 -3.38 5.86 8.74
N VAL A 199 -3.76 5.66 7.47
CA VAL A 199 -4.92 4.86 7.08
C VAL A 199 -4.53 3.38 6.92
N ASN A 200 -3.49 3.08 6.11
CA ASN A 200 -3.16 1.70 5.74
C ASN A 200 -2.79 0.80 6.94
N GLN A 201 -2.20 1.38 8.00
CA GLN A 201 -1.82 0.70 9.23
C GLN A 201 -2.71 1.08 10.42
N GLY A 202 -3.81 1.75 10.15
CA GLY A 202 -4.75 2.26 11.14
C GLY A 202 -5.77 1.22 11.62
N HIS A 203 -6.64 1.66 12.53
CA HIS A 203 -7.79 0.88 12.99
C HIS A 203 -8.85 0.79 11.87
N GLN A 204 -9.41 -0.40 11.63
CA GLN A 204 -10.37 -0.65 10.55
C GLN A 204 -9.90 -0.16 9.17
N ALA A 205 -8.62 -0.33 8.91
CA ALA A 205 -7.90 0.29 7.80
C ALA A 205 -8.56 0.08 6.42
N THR A 206 -8.96 -1.16 6.08
CA THR A 206 -9.62 -1.47 4.80
C THR A 206 -10.94 -0.69 4.66
N ARG A 207 -11.76 -0.64 5.71
CA ARG A 207 -13.02 0.12 5.71
C ARG A 207 -12.78 1.63 5.60
N THR A 208 -11.73 2.15 6.24
CA THR A 208 -11.33 3.55 6.12
C THR A 208 -10.92 3.90 4.69
N ALA A 209 -10.10 3.05 4.05
CA ALA A 209 -9.73 3.24 2.65
C ALA A 209 -10.94 3.16 1.70
N GLN A 210 -11.86 2.22 1.95
CA GLN A 210 -13.12 2.12 1.18
C GLN A 210 -14.02 3.34 1.39
N ALA A 211 -14.08 3.90 2.59
CA ALA A 211 -14.83 5.12 2.84
C ALA A 211 -14.27 6.31 2.05
N ILE A 212 -12.95 6.43 1.92
CA ILE A 212 -12.32 7.43 1.04
C ILE A 212 -12.70 7.19 -0.43
N ILE A 213 -12.66 5.94 -0.89
CA ILE A 213 -13.08 5.56 -2.24
C ILE A 213 -14.55 5.94 -2.46
N ASN A 214 -15.43 5.67 -1.49
CA ASN A 214 -16.84 5.99 -1.58
C ASN A 214 -17.09 7.50 -1.69
N LEU A 215 -16.33 8.35 -0.97
CA LEU A 215 -16.42 9.81 -1.13
C LEU A 215 -16.05 10.25 -2.54
N ALA A 216 -15.00 9.68 -3.13
CA ALA A 216 -14.63 9.99 -4.52
C ALA A 216 -15.69 9.51 -5.52
N LEU A 217 -16.25 8.31 -5.33
CA LEU A 217 -17.30 7.76 -6.20
C LEU A 217 -18.58 8.57 -6.12
N MET A 218 -19.09 8.84 -4.91
CA MET A 218 -20.38 9.54 -4.76
C MET A 218 -20.36 10.98 -5.25
N THR A 219 -19.17 11.62 -5.30
CA THR A 219 -19.00 12.98 -5.82
C THR A 219 -18.52 13.03 -7.27
N GLY A 220 -18.42 11.88 -7.96
CA GLY A 220 -17.91 11.79 -9.34
C GLY A 220 -16.45 12.21 -9.49
N ASN A 221 -15.68 12.23 -8.40
CA ASN A 221 -14.27 12.62 -8.37
C ASN A 221 -13.36 11.42 -8.59
N ILE A 222 -13.53 10.74 -9.71
CA ILE A 222 -12.69 9.62 -10.16
C ILE A 222 -12.66 9.55 -11.69
N GLY A 223 -11.54 9.09 -12.24
CA GLY A 223 -11.39 8.92 -13.69
C GLY A 223 -11.27 10.22 -14.49
N LYS A 224 -11.09 11.35 -13.83
CA LYS A 224 -10.90 12.68 -14.42
C LYS A 224 -9.58 13.27 -13.91
N PRO A 225 -8.87 14.12 -14.70
CA PRO A 225 -7.66 14.80 -14.24
C PRO A 225 -7.91 15.60 -12.95
N GLY A 226 -7.00 15.48 -11.99
CA GLY A 226 -7.07 16.17 -10.69
C GLY A 226 -8.05 15.57 -9.71
N THR A 227 -8.49 14.31 -9.91
CA THR A 227 -9.44 13.62 -9.02
C THR A 227 -8.90 12.26 -8.59
N GLY A 228 -9.59 11.59 -7.68
CA GLY A 228 -9.34 10.19 -7.33
C GLY A 228 -9.24 9.92 -5.84
N ALA A 229 -9.27 8.63 -5.53
CA ALA A 229 -9.00 8.07 -4.21
C ALA A 229 -7.65 7.34 -4.26
N ASN A 230 -6.58 7.98 -3.77
CA ASN A 230 -5.22 7.72 -4.17
C ASN A 230 -4.36 7.28 -2.98
N SER A 231 -3.98 6.00 -2.95
CA SER A 231 -3.02 5.50 -1.96
C SER A 231 -1.59 5.80 -2.39
N ILE A 232 -0.84 6.46 -1.52
CA ILE A 232 0.58 6.74 -1.71
C ILE A 232 1.40 5.74 -0.90
N THR A 233 2.42 5.17 -1.51
CA THR A 233 3.36 4.25 -0.84
C THR A 233 4.75 4.88 -0.71
N GLY A 234 5.48 4.52 0.36
CA GLY A 234 6.85 4.98 0.59
C GLY A 234 7.91 4.11 -0.08
N GLN A 235 7.63 2.85 -0.35
CA GLN A 235 8.60 1.93 -0.97
C GLN A 235 8.71 2.20 -2.47
N CYS A 236 9.95 2.34 -2.97
CA CYS A 236 10.24 2.81 -4.33
C CYS A 236 9.75 1.85 -5.44
N ASN A 237 9.54 0.57 -5.14
CA ASN A 237 9.06 -0.44 -6.08
C ASN A 237 7.86 -1.22 -5.57
N ALA A 238 7.01 -0.61 -4.75
CA ALA A 238 5.84 -1.28 -4.23
C ALA A 238 4.85 -1.70 -5.34
N MET A 239 4.75 -0.95 -6.43
CA MET A 239 3.94 -1.34 -7.59
C MET A 239 4.54 -2.53 -8.33
N GLY A 240 5.86 -2.58 -8.50
CA GLY A 240 6.56 -3.76 -9.04
C GLY A 240 6.34 -5.00 -8.16
N SER A 241 6.41 -4.83 -6.85
CA SER A 241 6.13 -5.92 -5.89
C SER A 241 4.71 -6.47 -6.03
N ARG A 242 3.70 -5.63 -6.19
CA ARG A 242 2.30 -6.06 -6.38
C ARG A 242 2.11 -6.95 -7.61
N LEU A 243 2.86 -6.67 -8.67
CA LEU A 243 2.73 -7.36 -9.96
C LEU A 243 3.70 -8.53 -10.13
N PHE A 244 4.93 -8.40 -9.65
CA PHE A 244 6.01 -9.30 -10.05
C PHE A 244 6.66 -10.09 -8.91
N SER A 245 6.34 -9.83 -7.65
CA SER A 245 7.02 -10.53 -6.53
C SER A 245 6.76 -12.03 -6.43
N ASN A 246 5.74 -12.54 -7.10
CA ASN A 246 5.36 -13.96 -7.05
C ASN A 246 5.25 -14.51 -5.60
N THR A 247 4.68 -13.71 -4.73
CA THR A 247 4.51 -14.00 -3.30
C THR A 247 3.18 -14.73 -3.04
N THR A 248 2.16 -14.02 -2.55
CA THR A 248 0.82 -14.57 -2.35
C THR A 248 0.00 -14.63 -3.64
N ASN A 249 0.33 -13.80 -4.64
CA ASN A 249 -0.21 -13.87 -5.99
C ASN A 249 0.83 -14.43 -6.96
N LEU A 250 0.39 -15.07 -8.02
CA LEU A 250 1.21 -15.49 -9.13
C LEU A 250 1.61 -14.27 -9.98
N LEU A 251 2.74 -14.31 -10.64
CA LEU A 251 3.28 -13.24 -11.50
C LEU A 251 2.20 -12.55 -12.34
N GLY A 252 2.30 -11.21 -12.43
CA GLY A 252 1.37 -10.39 -13.20
C GLY A 252 -0.02 -10.25 -12.55
N GLY A 253 -0.13 -10.45 -11.24
CA GLY A 253 -1.40 -10.38 -10.50
C GLY A 253 -2.32 -11.58 -10.72
N HIS A 254 -1.80 -12.67 -11.27
CA HIS A 254 -2.54 -13.92 -11.47
C HIS A 254 -2.75 -14.67 -10.15
N ASP A 255 -3.64 -15.66 -10.15
CA ASP A 255 -3.97 -16.50 -8.99
C ASP A 255 -3.37 -17.90 -9.17
N PHE A 256 -2.65 -18.39 -8.17
CA PHE A 256 -2.10 -19.75 -8.12
C PHE A 256 -3.16 -20.84 -8.22
N ARG A 257 -4.37 -20.62 -7.71
CA ARG A 257 -5.48 -21.58 -7.76
C ARG A 257 -6.10 -21.72 -9.13
N ASN A 258 -5.91 -20.74 -10.02
CA ASN A 258 -6.48 -20.76 -11.36
C ASN A 258 -5.57 -21.51 -12.34
N ALA A 259 -6.02 -22.67 -12.85
CA ALA A 259 -5.25 -23.50 -13.77
C ALA A 259 -4.83 -22.75 -15.05
N ALA A 260 -5.75 -21.96 -15.64
CA ALA A 260 -5.45 -21.21 -16.87
C ALA A 260 -4.39 -20.10 -16.62
N HIS A 261 -4.37 -19.51 -15.42
CA HIS A 261 -3.32 -18.58 -15.04
C HIS A 261 -1.96 -19.26 -14.90
N ARG A 262 -1.90 -20.45 -14.29
CA ARG A 262 -0.65 -21.23 -14.22
C ARG A 262 -0.14 -21.65 -15.57
N GLU A 263 -0.99 -22.13 -16.47
CA GLU A 263 -0.64 -22.48 -17.84
C GLU A 263 -0.08 -21.28 -18.61
N LYS A 264 -0.72 -20.11 -18.47
CA LYS A 264 -0.25 -18.86 -19.08
C LYS A 264 1.16 -18.49 -18.61
N ILE A 265 1.41 -18.57 -17.32
CA ILE A 265 2.73 -18.26 -16.74
C ILE A 265 3.75 -19.33 -17.12
N ALA A 266 3.39 -20.61 -17.07
CA ALA A 266 4.25 -21.70 -17.53
C ALA A 266 4.75 -21.48 -18.98
N LYS A 267 3.80 -21.14 -19.87
CA LYS A 267 4.13 -20.82 -21.27
C LYS A 267 5.02 -19.58 -21.39
N ALA A 268 4.75 -18.52 -20.63
CA ALA A 268 5.51 -17.27 -20.71
C ALA A 268 6.94 -17.41 -20.17
N THR A 269 7.14 -18.27 -19.15
CA THR A 269 8.43 -18.46 -18.49
C THR A 269 9.22 -19.68 -19.00
N GLY A 270 8.60 -20.54 -19.79
CA GLY A 270 9.20 -21.80 -20.26
C GLY A 270 9.37 -22.85 -19.16
N ILE A 271 8.64 -22.71 -18.05
CA ILE A 271 8.70 -23.60 -16.88
C ILE A 271 7.56 -24.62 -16.95
N PRO A 272 7.79 -25.91 -16.65
CA PRO A 272 6.71 -26.90 -16.56
C PRO A 272 5.64 -26.48 -15.56
N VAL A 273 4.36 -26.60 -15.93
CA VAL A 273 3.23 -26.13 -15.11
C VAL A 273 3.15 -26.83 -13.74
N GLU A 274 3.63 -28.06 -13.65
CA GLU A 274 3.71 -28.88 -12.44
C GLU A 274 4.65 -28.30 -11.38
N ARG A 275 5.58 -27.42 -11.79
CA ARG A 275 6.48 -26.71 -10.87
C ARG A 275 5.84 -25.46 -10.25
N ILE A 276 4.75 -24.98 -10.83
CA ILE A 276 4.02 -23.81 -10.32
C ILE A 276 3.04 -24.30 -9.24
N PRO A 277 3.15 -23.83 -7.99
CA PRO A 277 2.22 -24.21 -6.94
C PRO A 277 0.75 -23.99 -7.35
N ASP A 278 -0.14 -24.89 -6.94
CA ASP A 278 -1.59 -24.80 -7.22
C ASP A 278 -2.41 -24.20 -6.07
N ARG A 279 -1.73 -23.72 -5.05
CA ARG A 279 -2.29 -23.09 -3.85
C ARG A 279 -1.54 -21.81 -3.46
N PRO A 280 -2.22 -20.87 -2.76
CA PRO A 280 -1.61 -19.62 -2.34
C PRO A 280 -0.57 -19.83 -1.24
N SER A 281 0.33 -18.87 -1.10
CA SER A 281 1.23 -18.74 0.04
C SER A 281 0.48 -18.37 1.32
N LEU A 282 1.02 -18.72 2.46
CA LEU A 282 0.77 -18.00 3.70
C LEU A 282 1.19 -16.53 3.55
N ALA A 283 0.47 -15.64 4.22
CA ALA A 283 0.85 -14.23 4.36
C ALA A 283 2.00 -14.06 5.36
N TYR A 284 2.62 -12.89 5.40
CA TYR A 284 3.81 -12.58 6.22
C TYR A 284 3.63 -12.98 7.69
N ASP A 285 2.56 -12.53 8.33
CA ASP A 285 2.21 -12.84 9.71
C ASP A 285 1.95 -14.34 9.93
N GLN A 286 1.29 -14.98 8.98
CA GLN A 286 1.03 -16.44 9.03
C GLN A 286 2.32 -17.25 8.87
N ILE A 287 3.29 -16.78 8.05
CA ILE A 287 4.62 -17.42 7.93
C ILE A 287 5.35 -17.34 9.28
N ILE A 288 5.30 -16.18 9.96
CA ILE A 288 5.91 -16.01 11.28
C ILE A 288 5.22 -16.90 12.33
N GLN A 289 3.90 -16.98 12.34
CA GLN A 289 3.14 -17.89 13.20
C GLN A 289 3.49 -19.37 12.93
N ALA A 290 3.62 -19.73 11.65
CA ALA A 290 4.02 -21.09 11.24
C ALA A 290 5.47 -21.42 11.67
N ALA A 291 6.36 -20.42 11.70
CA ALA A 291 7.71 -20.57 12.25
C ALA A 291 7.67 -20.77 13.77
N ASP A 292 6.84 -20.01 14.49
CA ASP A 292 6.68 -20.20 15.93
C ASP A 292 6.12 -21.58 16.29
N ALA A 293 5.18 -22.08 15.48
CA ALA A 293 4.60 -23.41 15.61
C ALA A 293 5.54 -24.55 15.14
N GLY A 294 6.69 -24.25 14.53
CA GLY A 294 7.68 -25.22 14.05
C GLY A 294 7.32 -25.94 12.74
N THR A 295 6.30 -25.49 12.02
CA THR A 295 5.95 -26.00 10.68
C THR A 295 6.83 -25.39 9.59
N VAL A 296 7.13 -24.09 9.68
CA VAL A 296 8.20 -23.43 8.91
C VAL A 296 9.47 -23.49 9.73
N LYS A 297 10.50 -24.15 9.20
CA LYS A 297 11.77 -24.41 9.87
C LYS A 297 12.92 -23.58 9.30
N ALA A 298 12.76 -23.09 8.07
CA ALA A 298 13.76 -22.28 7.41
C ALA A 298 13.12 -21.01 6.82
N ILE A 299 13.75 -19.86 7.00
CA ILE A 299 13.33 -18.60 6.38
C ILE A 299 14.52 -17.93 5.70
N TRP A 300 14.27 -17.45 4.48
CA TRP A 300 15.17 -16.59 3.74
C TRP A 300 14.62 -15.15 3.73
N PHE A 301 15.25 -14.25 4.49
CA PHE A 301 14.95 -12.81 4.46
C PHE A 301 15.80 -12.12 3.41
N VAL A 302 15.15 -11.31 2.56
CA VAL A 302 15.81 -10.54 1.52
C VAL A 302 15.51 -9.05 1.72
N ALA A 303 16.57 -8.27 1.96
CA ALA A 303 16.53 -6.81 2.10
C ALA A 303 15.47 -6.29 3.10
N THR A 304 15.29 -6.99 4.21
CA THR A 304 14.40 -6.60 5.32
C THR A 304 14.97 -7.06 6.65
N ASN A 305 14.74 -6.29 7.73
CA ASN A 305 15.29 -6.53 9.07
C ASN A 305 14.17 -6.72 10.11
N PRO A 306 13.50 -7.90 10.14
CA PRO A 306 12.35 -8.13 11.01
C PRO A 306 12.67 -8.10 12.51
N SER A 307 13.89 -8.42 12.94
CA SER A 307 14.30 -8.26 14.35
C SER A 307 14.16 -6.82 14.85
N HIS A 308 14.19 -5.84 13.93
CA HIS A 308 14.02 -4.43 14.24
C HIS A 308 12.59 -3.93 13.92
N SER A 309 12.02 -4.37 12.79
CA SER A 309 10.79 -3.78 12.23
C SER A 309 9.51 -4.51 12.60
N TRP A 310 9.57 -5.68 13.23
CA TRP A 310 8.38 -6.39 13.70
C TRP A 310 7.76 -5.69 14.91
N ILE A 311 6.44 -5.76 15.02
CA ILE A 311 5.68 -5.05 16.05
C ILE A 311 6.07 -5.48 17.48
N ASP A 312 6.34 -6.78 17.68
CA ASP A 312 6.93 -7.34 18.91
C ASP A 312 8.30 -7.92 18.60
N GLN A 313 9.35 -7.12 18.90
CA GLN A 313 10.73 -7.50 18.61
C GLN A 313 11.21 -8.67 19.49
N ASN A 314 10.70 -8.80 20.72
CA ASN A 314 11.08 -9.90 21.62
C ASN A 314 10.51 -11.21 21.11
N GLU A 315 9.24 -11.19 20.67
CA GLU A 315 8.60 -12.34 20.03
C GLU A 315 9.35 -12.75 18.76
N MET A 316 9.64 -11.79 17.87
CA MET A 316 10.36 -12.05 16.62
C MET A 316 11.73 -12.69 16.89
N ASN A 317 12.52 -12.11 17.82
CA ASN A 317 13.82 -12.64 18.15
C ASN A 317 13.76 -14.08 18.68
N ARG A 318 12.79 -14.37 19.55
CA ARG A 318 12.52 -15.72 20.05
C ARG A 318 12.16 -16.71 18.93
N ILE A 319 11.37 -16.26 17.94
CA ILE A 319 10.97 -17.10 16.80
C ILE A 319 12.17 -17.37 15.88
N LEU A 320 12.98 -16.34 15.60
CA LEU A 320 14.18 -16.51 14.77
C LEU A 320 15.19 -17.48 15.38
N ASP A 321 15.34 -17.49 16.71
CA ASP A 321 16.23 -18.39 17.43
C ASP A 321 15.75 -19.87 17.42
N LYS A 322 14.48 -20.14 17.05
CA LYS A 322 13.92 -21.49 16.90
C LYS A 322 14.14 -22.08 15.50
N LEU A 323 14.47 -21.27 14.51
CA LEU A 323 14.62 -21.75 13.13
C LEU A 323 15.82 -22.69 12.99
N ASP A 324 15.62 -23.81 12.29
CA ASP A 324 16.69 -24.73 11.92
C ASP A 324 17.69 -24.08 10.96
N PHE A 325 17.19 -23.17 10.09
CA PHE A 325 18.04 -22.45 9.15
C PHE A 325 17.49 -21.05 8.84
N LEU A 326 18.31 -20.03 9.12
CA LEU A 326 18.02 -18.63 8.83
C LEU A 326 19.04 -18.08 7.83
N VAL A 327 18.55 -17.68 6.65
CA VAL A 327 19.34 -17.00 5.63
C VAL A 327 18.92 -15.53 5.58
N VAL A 328 19.90 -14.62 5.57
CA VAL A 328 19.66 -13.19 5.41
C VAL A 328 20.49 -12.69 4.23
N GLN A 329 19.81 -12.07 3.27
CA GLN A 329 20.43 -11.37 2.14
C GLN A 329 20.26 -9.88 2.35
N ASP A 330 21.36 -9.18 2.61
CA ASP A 330 21.36 -7.78 3.01
C ASP A 330 22.65 -7.08 2.58
N MET A 331 22.59 -5.76 2.41
CA MET A 331 23.77 -4.92 2.19
C MET A 331 24.66 -4.82 3.44
N TYR A 332 24.10 -5.06 4.62
CA TYR A 332 24.80 -4.92 5.90
C TYR A 332 24.72 -6.21 6.72
N CYS A 333 25.88 -6.75 7.09
CA CYS A 333 25.96 -7.88 8.02
C CYS A 333 25.77 -7.47 9.49
N SER A 334 25.61 -6.19 9.77
CA SER A 334 25.48 -5.63 11.12
C SER A 334 24.04 -5.41 11.56
N THR A 335 23.05 -5.68 10.72
CA THR A 335 21.62 -5.61 11.10
C THR A 335 21.28 -6.67 12.15
N GLU A 336 20.26 -6.44 12.95
CA GLU A 336 19.85 -7.31 14.06
C GLU A 336 19.50 -8.71 13.56
N THR A 337 18.80 -8.79 12.42
CA THR A 337 18.45 -10.07 11.80
C THR A 337 19.68 -10.77 11.22
N ALA A 338 20.57 -10.03 10.55
CA ALA A 338 21.80 -10.61 9.96
C ALA A 338 22.74 -11.20 11.05
N LYS A 339 22.83 -10.58 12.23
CA LYS A 339 23.61 -11.11 13.35
C LYS A 339 23.11 -12.46 13.91
N ARG A 340 21.84 -12.80 13.63
CA ARG A 340 21.24 -14.08 14.03
C ARG A 340 21.29 -15.13 12.94
N ALA A 341 21.66 -14.74 11.71
CA ALA A 341 21.60 -15.61 10.55
C ALA A 341 22.65 -16.75 10.62
N HIS A 342 22.24 -17.91 10.15
CA HIS A 342 23.17 -19.02 9.91
C HIS A 342 23.99 -18.79 8.63
N LEU A 343 23.42 -18.03 7.67
CA LEU A 343 24.09 -17.64 6.44
C LEU A 343 23.69 -16.21 6.06
N VAL A 344 24.69 -15.36 5.81
CA VAL A 344 24.50 -14.01 5.28
C VAL A 344 25.00 -13.97 3.83
N LEU A 345 24.15 -13.55 2.91
CA LEU A 345 24.46 -13.33 1.50
C LEU A 345 24.62 -11.81 1.28
N PRO A 346 25.81 -11.33 0.91
CA PRO A 346 26.03 -9.90 0.75
C PRO A 346 25.37 -9.39 -0.54
N ALA A 347 24.48 -8.41 -0.42
CA ALA A 347 23.73 -7.79 -1.51
C ALA A 347 24.35 -6.45 -1.95
N ALA A 348 24.25 -6.15 -3.25
CA ALA A 348 24.68 -4.89 -3.83
C ALA A 348 23.64 -3.78 -3.56
N GLY A 349 24.12 -2.55 -3.36
CA GLY A 349 23.27 -1.37 -3.27
C GLY A 349 22.68 -0.96 -4.62
N TRP A 350 21.67 -0.08 -4.59
CA TRP A 350 20.94 0.36 -5.81
C TRP A 350 21.84 0.96 -6.90
N GLY A 351 22.92 1.64 -6.55
CA GLY A 351 23.89 2.19 -7.53
C GLY A 351 24.96 1.19 -7.98
N GLU A 352 24.99 0.00 -7.42
CA GLU A 352 25.98 -1.06 -7.66
C GLU A 352 25.44 -2.21 -8.52
N LYS A 353 24.16 -2.13 -8.89
CA LYS A 353 23.42 -3.04 -9.75
C LYS A 353 22.51 -2.24 -10.68
N GLU A 354 21.90 -2.87 -11.65
CA GLU A 354 20.99 -2.23 -12.60
C GLU A 354 19.69 -2.99 -12.70
N GLY A 355 18.61 -2.30 -13.06
CA GLY A 355 17.28 -2.86 -13.23
C GLY A 355 16.21 -1.79 -13.20
N CYS A 356 14.96 -2.18 -13.05
CA CYS A 356 13.82 -1.31 -13.19
C CYS A 356 13.00 -1.21 -11.89
N PHE A 357 12.35 -0.08 -11.77
CA PHE A 357 11.37 0.22 -10.71
C PHE A 357 10.05 0.64 -11.35
N ILE A 358 8.94 0.27 -10.73
CA ILE A 358 7.61 0.74 -11.13
C ILE A 358 7.10 1.68 -10.04
N ASN A 359 6.95 2.96 -10.39
CA ASN A 359 6.52 3.99 -9.45
C ASN A 359 4.99 3.95 -9.21
N SER A 360 4.50 4.81 -8.31
CA SER A 360 3.09 4.84 -7.91
C SER A 360 2.13 5.21 -9.05
N GLU A 361 2.58 5.93 -10.08
CA GLU A 361 1.78 6.21 -11.30
C GLU A 361 1.95 5.14 -12.40
N ARG A 362 2.57 3.99 -12.08
CA ARG A 362 2.78 2.84 -12.98
C ARG A 362 3.78 3.08 -14.12
N ARG A 363 4.65 4.08 -14.00
CA ARG A 363 5.77 4.26 -14.94
C ARG A 363 6.92 3.35 -14.56
N ILE A 364 7.49 2.73 -15.58
CA ILE A 364 8.70 1.93 -15.43
C ILE A 364 9.91 2.87 -15.62
N GLY A 365 10.77 2.91 -14.62
CA GLY A 365 12.02 3.65 -14.64
C GLY A 365 13.22 2.70 -14.59
N TYR A 366 14.20 2.87 -15.45
CA TYR A 366 15.44 2.14 -15.43
C TYR A 366 16.47 2.86 -14.54
N SER A 367 17.12 2.11 -13.65
CA SER A 367 18.25 2.55 -12.83
C SER A 367 19.53 1.89 -13.33
N PRO A 368 20.44 2.64 -13.96
CA PRO A 368 21.70 2.07 -14.44
C PRO A 368 22.66 1.83 -13.28
N LYS A 369 23.52 0.82 -13.43
CA LYS A 369 24.66 0.60 -12.56
C LYS A 369 25.66 1.75 -12.71
N VAL A 370 26.06 2.38 -11.62
CA VAL A 370 26.99 3.53 -11.60
C VAL A 370 28.34 3.19 -11.02
N ARG A 371 28.46 2.11 -10.23
CA ARG A 371 29.74 1.65 -9.67
C ARG A 371 29.77 0.14 -9.47
N ARG A 372 30.96 -0.42 -9.30
CA ARG A 372 31.13 -1.84 -8.95
C ARG A 372 30.71 -2.07 -7.50
N ALA A 373 30.00 -3.18 -7.24
CA ALA A 373 29.70 -3.62 -5.89
C ALA A 373 30.99 -3.94 -5.11
N PRO A 374 31.03 -3.64 -3.81
CA PRO A 374 32.20 -3.91 -2.99
C PRO A 374 32.27 -5.41 -2.61
N GLY A 375 33.51 -5.90 -2.40
CA GLY A 375 33.77 -7.24 -1.89
C GLY A 375 33.11 -8.34 -2.74
N GLN A 376 32.29 -9.16 -2.08
CA GLN A 376 31.54 -10.28 -2.67
C GLN A 376 30.07 -9.98 -2.95
N ALA A 377 29.64 -8.70 -2.79
CA ALA A 377 28.25 -8.33 -2.97
C ALA A 377 27.82 -8.50 -4.44
N LEU A 378 26.64 -9.11 -4.62
CA LEU A 378 25.99 -9.35 -5.90
C LEU A 378 24.61 -8.70 -5.93
N ALA A 379 23.99 -8.60 -7.10
CA ALA A 379 22.57 -8.25 -7.21
C ALA A 379 21.71 -9.28 -6.47
N ASP A 380 20.56 -8.84 -5.95
CA ASP A 380 19.66 -9.70 -5.17
C ASP A 380 19.06 -10.86 -5.95
#